data_69ba99cbff41cb6d0436f0bd55a7699a
#
_entry.id   69ba99cbff41cb6d0436f0bd55a7699a
#
_cell.length_a   1.000
_cell.length_b   1.000
_cell.length_c   1.000
_cell.angle_alpha   90.00
_cell.angle_beta   90.00
_cell.angle_gamma   90.00
#
_symmetry.space_group_name_H-M   'P 1'
#
loop_
_entity.id
_entity.type
_entity.pdbx_description
1 polymer ?
#
loop_
_entity_poly.entity_id
_entity_poly.type
_entity_poly.pdbx_seq_one_letter_code
_entity_poly.pdbx_strand_id
1 'polypeptide(L)'
;MSIRLLSAIALIAAVTEPVAAEEECPSGFEERIALLERAPTCAKSRADFARCSYVASGDVGLSDVVIKKCEGDFLTKLSKSQRQAYDRRQEQCDRKYQNQSGTMYRAFAAFCRADVARDYSRRFTKGPKS
;
A
#
# COMPACT_ATOMS: atom_id res chain seq x y z
N MET A 1 24.34 -8.96 65.33
CA MET A 1 24.58 -8.48 63.95
C MET A 1 23.35 -8.83 63.10
N SER A 2 22.47 -7.86 62.87
CA SER A 2 21.22 -8.09 62.14
C SER A 2 21.40 -7.56 60.71
N ILE A 3 21.43 -8.48 59.76
CA ILE A 3 21.48 -8.15 58.33
C ILE A 3 20.03 -7.94 57.84
N ARG A 4 19.68 -6.68 57.53
CA ARG A 4 18.41 -6.35 56.89
C ARG A 4 18.56 -6.49 55.40
N LEU A 5 17.93 -7.54 54.83
CA LEU A 5 17.74 -7.67 53.38
C LEU A 5 16.64 -6.69 52.94
N LEU A 6 17.03 -5.69 52.14
CA LEU A 6 16.11 -4.82 51.42
C LEU A 6 15.81 -5.47 50.08
N SER A 7 14.60 -6.03 49.97
CA SER A 7 14.05 -6.53 48.69
C SER A 7 13.58 -5.33 47.87
N ALA A 8 14.31 -5.01 46.83
CA ALA A 8 13.86 -4.05 45.83
C ALA A 8 12.90 -4.75 44.86
N ILE A 9 11.62 -4.42 44.94
CA ILE A 9 10.60 -4.86 43.97
C ILE A 9 10.67 -3.89 42.78
N ALA A 10 11.22 -4.37 41.68
CA ALA A 10 11.19 -3.63 40.42
C ALA A 10 9.77 -3.75 39.81
N LEU A 11 9.02 -2.65 39.81
CA LEU A 11 7.75 -2.55 39.05
C LEU A 11 8.11 -2.44 37.57
N ILE A 12 7.86 -3.51 36.83
CA ILE A 12 7.90 -3.48 35.35
C ILE A 12 6.56 -2.89 34.91
N ALA A 13 6.55 -1.61 34.55
CA ALA A 13 5.43 -0.98 33.85
C ALA A 13 5.36 -1.55 32.44
N ALA A 14 4.40 -2.42 32.17
CA ALA A 14 4.08 -2.85 30.81
C ALA A 14 3.48 -1.66 30.07
N VAL A 15 4.26 -1.06 29.18
CA VAL A 15 3.75 -0.06 28.23
C VAL A 15 2.97 -0.81 27.17
N THR A 16 1.65 -0.86 27.32
CA THR A 16 0.75 -1.31 26.26
C THR A 16 0.62 -0.17 25.25
N GLU A 17 1.34 -0.23 24.12
CA GLU A 17 1.10 0.66 23.01
C GLU A 17 -0.32 0.40 22.49
N PRO A 18 -1.14 1.45 22.30
CA PRO A 18 -2.44 1.25 21.67
C PRO A 18 -2.24 0.81 20.23
N VAL A 19 -2.64 -0.41 19.92
CA VAL A 19 -2.75 -0.86 18.52
C VAL A 19 -3.82 0.02 17.88
N ALA A 20 -3.43 0.87 16.93
CA ALA A 20 -4.36 1.67 16.17
C ALA A 20 -5.34 0.70 15.46
N ALA A 21 -6.65 0.80 15.78
CA ALA A 21 -7.68 0.02 15.13
C ALA A 21 -7.65 0.34 13.62
N GLU A 22 -7.65 -0.70 12.76
CA GLU A 22 -7.77 -0.49 11.32
C GLU A 22 -9.10 0.20 11.03
N GLU A 23 -9.02 1.26 10.22
CA GLU A 23 -10.20 2.00 9.80
C GLU A 23 -11.13 1.10 8.97
N GLU A 24 -12.44 1.09 9.29
CA GLU A 24 -13.43 0.34 8.52
C GLU A 24 -13.48 0.79 7.07
N CYS A 25 -13.76 -0.16 6.14
CA CYS A 25 -13.93 0.17 4.73
C CYS A 25 -15.21 0.97 4.51
N PRO A 26 -15.13 2.18 3.96
CA PRO A 26 -16.33 2.92 3.59
C PRO A 26 -17.18 2.15 2.57
N SER A 27 -18.49 2.33 2.62
CA SER A 27 -19.41 1.70 1.67
C SER A 27 -19.40 2.39 0.30
N GLY A 28 -19.22 3.72 0.28
CA GLY A 28 -19.24 4.54 -0.93
C GLY A 28 -17.92 4.54 -1.70
N PHE A 29 -18.02 4.74 -3.01
CA PHE A 29 -16.84 4.78 -3.89
C PHE A 29 -15.97 6.01 -3.60
N GLU A 30 -16.57 7.19 -3.50
CA GLU A 30 -15.86 8.45 -3.23
C GLU A 30 -15.16 8.44 -1.86
N GLU A 31 -15.80 7.85 -0.86
CA GLU A 31 -15.21 7.71 0.47
C GLU A 31 -14.02 6.73 0.46
N ARG A 32 -14.05 5.69 -0.38
CA ARG A 32 -12.89 4.81 -0.60
C ARG A 32 -11.76 5.54 -1.31
N ILE A 33 -12.06 6.35 -2.33
CA ILE A 33 -11.07 7.24 -2.96
C ILE A 33 -10.40 8.11 -1.89
N ALA A 34 -11.19 8.80 -1.07
CA ALA A 34 -10.68 9.65 -0.02
C ALA A 34 -9.80 8.89 1.01
N LEU A 35 -10.18 7.66 1.36
CA LEU A 35 -9.37 6.79 2.21
C LEU A 35 -7.98 6.54 1.61
N LEU A 36 -7.91 6.20 0.32
CA LEU A 36 -6.66 5.92 -0.36
C LEU A 36 -5.80 7.19 -0.55
N GLU A 37 -6.44 8.32 -0.82
CA GLU A 37 -5.76 9.60 -0.98
C GLU A 37 -5.12 10.10 0.31
N ARG A 38 -5.80 9.96 1.47
CA ARG A 38 -5.27 10.41 2.77
C ARG A 38 -4.26 9.45 3.39
N ALA A 39 -4.10 8.25 2.85
CA ALA A 39 -3.07 7.31 3.32
C ALA A 39 -1.68 7.97 3.30
N PRO A 40 -0.88 7.87 4.37
CA PRO A 40 0.38 8.62 4.47
C PRO A 40 1.47 8.12 3.53
N THR A 41 1.37 6.91 3.02
CA THR A 41 2.38 6.29 2.15
C THR A 41 1.74 5.51 1.00
N CYS A 42 2.51 5.27 -0.06
CA CYS A 42 2.14 4.34 -1.13
C CYS A 42 1.78 2.95 -0.56
N ALA A 43 2.61 2.41 0.33
CA ALA A 43 2.39 1.09 0.92
C ALA A 43 1.05 1.01 1.69
N LYS A 44 0.72 2.05 2.48
CA LYS A 44 -0.54 2.10 3.22
C LYS A 44 -1.74 2.23 2.27
N SER A 45 -1.66 3.09 1.26
CA SER A 45 -2.71 3.24 0.24
C SER A 45 -2.97 1.90 -0.48
N ARG A 46 -1.90 1.19 -0.85
CA ARG A 46 -2.02 -0.13 -1.48
C ARG A 46 -2.65 -1.18 -0.55
N ALA A 47 -2.29 -1.17 0.74
CA ALA A 47 -2.87 -2.06 1.74
C ALA A 47 -4.36 -1.78 1.95
N ASP A 48 -4.75 -0.51 2.05
CA ASP A 48 -6.14 -0.10 2.16
C ASP A 48 -6.94 -0.47 0.91
N PHE A 49 -6.36 -0.33 -0.28
CA PHE A 49 -6.97 -0.79 -1.52
C PHE A 49 -7.24 -2.30 -1.48
N ALA A 50 -6.27 -3.13 -1.06
CA ALA A 50 -6.47 -4.58 -0.95
C ALA A 50 -7.62 -4.93 0.01
N ARG A 51 -7.67 -4.22 1.14
CA ARG A 51 -8.68 -4.46 2.18
C ARG A 51 -10.08 -4.00 1.75
N CYS A 52 -10.15 -2.88 1.02
CA CYS A 52 -11.40 -2.19 0.68
C CYS A 52 -11.81 -2.31 -0.80
N SER A 53 -11.24 -3.26 -1.53
CA SER A 53 -11.63 -3.51 -2.92
C SER A 53 -13.03 -4.12 -3.04
N TYR A 54 -13.64 -3.96 -4.20
CA TYR A 54 -14.91 -4.58 -4.55
C TYR A 54 -14.73 -5.93 -5.24
N VAL A 55 -13.52 -6.24 -5.72
CA VAL A 55 -13.22 -7.33 -6.65
C VAL A 55 -14.07 -7.22 -7.92
N ALA A 56 -14.24 -6.01 -8.41
CA ALA A 56 -15.09 -5.64 -9.53
C ALA A 56 -14.49 -4.44 -10.30
N SER A 57 -15.16 -4.00 -11.36
CA SER A 57 -14.68 -2.92 -12.23
C SER A 57 -14.43 -1.57 -11.52
N GLY A 58 -15.09 -1.31 -10.40
CA GLY A 58 -14.83 -0.12 -9.57
C GLY A 58 -13.39 -0.05 -9.05
N ASP A 59 -12.71 -1.18 -8.93
CA ASP A 59 -11.33 -1.25 -8.47
C ASP A 59 -10.32 -0.62 -9.44
N VAL A 60 -10.69 -0.42 -10.71
CA VAL A 60 -9.86 0.31 -11.67
C VAL A 60 -9.62 1.74 -11.18
N GLY A 61 -10.70 2.46 -10.82
CA GLY A 61 -10.58 3.82 -10.28
C GLY A 61 -9.83 3.89 -8.94
N LEU A 62 -10.05 2.92 -8.05
CA LEU A 62 -9.31 2.83 -6.80
C LEU A 62 -7.82 2.58 -7.03
N SER A 63 -7.48 1.69 -7.95
CA SER A 63 -6.10 1.41 -8.35
C SER A 63 -5.38 2.64 -8.89
N ASP A 64 -6.07 3.46 -9.70
CA ASP A 64 -5.49 4.68 -10.27
C ASP A 64 -5.06 5.68 -9.18
N VAL A 65 -5.81 5.76 -8.09
CA VAL A 65 -5.43 6.58 -6.92
C VAL A 65 -4.16 6.06 -6.26
N VAL A 66 -4.08 4.75 -6.04
CA VAL A 66 -2.88 4.11 -5.48
C VAL A 66 -1.67 4.33 -6.37
N ILE A 67 -1.82 4.09 -7.68
CA ILE A 67 -0.75 4.26 -8.68
C ILE A 67 -0.23 5.69 -8.65
N LYS A 68 -1.11 6.68 -8.71
CA LYS A 68 -0.74 8.10 -8.65
C LYS A 68 0.03 8.45 -7.38
N LYS A 69 -0.42 7.97 -6.23
CA LYS A 69 0.28 8.17 -4.96
C LYS A 69 1.68 7.54 -4.99
N CYS A 70 1.79 6.31 -5.45
CA CYS A 70 3.08 5.61 -5.54
C CYS A 70 4.04 6.27 -6.53
N GLU A 71 3.54 6.70 -7.68
CA GLU A 71 4.31 7.40 -8.70
C GLU A 71 4.92 8.72 -8.20
N GLY A 72 4.30 9.37 -7.23
CA GLY A 72 4.86 10.53 -6.53
C GLY A 72 6.22 10.27 -5.89
N ASP A 73 6.53 9.02 -5.56
CA ASP A 73 7.78 8.63 -4.92
C ASP A 73 8.94 8.43 -5.91
N PHE A 74 8.66 8.14 -7.19
CA PHE A 74 9.72 7.70 -8.10
C PHE A 74 9.64 8.23 -9.54
N LEU A 75 8.48 8.63 -10.03
CA LEU A 75 8.27 8.85 -11.46
C LEU A 75 9.23 9.85 -12.09
N THR A 76 9.50 10.97 -11.39
CA THR A 76 10.43 12.01 -11.83
C THR A 76 11.90 11.63 -11.69
N LYS A 77 12.19 10.54 -10.97
CA LYS A 77 13.55 10.04 -10.74
C LYS A 77 13.98 9.00 -11.78
N LEU A 78 13.03 8.53 -12.61
CA LEU A 78 13.31 7.53 -13.64
C LEU A 78 14.00 8.17 -14.85
N SER A 79 15.03 7.49 -15.38
CA SER A 79 15.55 7.78 -16.71
C SER A 79 14.52 7.43 -17.78
N LYS A 80 14.74 7.89 -19.02
CA LYS A 80 13.85 7.56 -20.15
C LYS A 80 13.69 6.05 -20.33
N SER A 81 14.77 5.28 -20.26
CA SER A 81 14.71 3.82 -20.40
C SER A 81 14.02 3.14 -19.22
N GLN A 82 14.23 3.62 -18.00
CA GLN A 82 13.53 3.13 -16.81
C GLN A 82 12.03 3.42 -16.87
N ARG A 83 11.66 4.61 -17.36
CA ARG A 83 10.25 4.97 -17.58
C ARG A 83 9.59 4.04 -18.58
N GLN A 84 10.24 3.77 -19.70
CA GLN A 84 9.73 2.83 -20.70
C GLN A 84 9.58 1.41 -20.12
N ALA A 85 10.52 0.98 -19.27
CA ALA A 85 10.42 -0.31 -18.58
C ALA A 85 9.24 -0.35 -17.62
N TYR A 86 9.01 0.72 -16.87
CA TYR A 86 7.85 0.86 -15.99
C TYR A 86 6.53 0.78 -16.78
N ASP A 87 6.42 1.55 -17.85
CA ASP A 87 5.22 1.59 -18.70
C ASP A 87 4.92 0.19 -19.29
N ARG A 88 5.97 -0.52 -19.77
CA ARG A 88 5.79 -1.91 -20.25
C ARG A 88 5.28 -2.87 -19.17
N ARG A 89 5.73 -2.71 -17.94
CA ARG A 89 5.22 -3.53 -16.83
C ARG A 89 3.75 -3.25 -16.52
N GLN A 90 3.33 -1.98 -16.60
CA GLN A 90 1.93 -1.61 -16.47
C GLN A 90 1.07 -2.26 -17.57
N GLU A 91 1.51 -2.16 -18.82
CA GLU A 91 0.82 -2.78 -19.94
C GLU A 91 0.76 -4.32 -19.86
N GLN A 92 1.78 -4.96 -19.30
CA GLN A 92 1.78 -6.42 -19.09
C GLN A 92 0.65 -6.85 -18.15
N CYS A 93 0.30 -6.05 -17.15
CA CYS A 93 -0.85 -6.31 -16.29
C CYS A 93 -2.15 -6.36 -17.08
N ASP A 94 -2.35 -5.42 -18.00
CA ASP A 94 -3.55 -5.35 -18.83
C ASP A 94 -3.59 -6.52 -19.83
N ARG A 95 -2.47 -6.82 -20.48
CA ARG A 95 -2.36 -7.93 -21.42
C ARG A 95 -2.60 -9.29 -20.79
N LYS A 96 -2.22 -9.48 -19.54
CA LYS A 96 -2.40 -10.74 -18.81
C LYS A 96 -3.87 -11.16 -18.74
N TYR A 97 -4.78 -10.20 -18.69
CA TYR A 97 -6.21 -10.45 -18.51
C TYR A 97 -7.07 -10.02 -19.70
N GLN A 98 -6.46 -9.53 -20.79
CA GLN A 98 -7.19 -8.93 -21.94
C GLN A 98 -8.17 -9.88 -22.62
N ASN A 99 -7.91 -11.20 -22.61
CA ASN A 99 -8.74 -12.22 -23.23
C ASN A 99 -9.75 -12.85 -22.26
N GLN A 100 -9.79 -12.36 -21.02
CA GLN A 100 -10.73 -12.79 -20.00
C GLN A 100 -11.94 -11.86 -19.98
N SER A 101 -13.13 -12.41 -19.80
CA SER A 101 -14.36 -11.64 -19.69
C SER A 101 -14.84 -11.57 -18.24
N GLY A 102 -15.40 -10.42 -17.88
CA GLY A 102 -15.97 -10.18 -16.56
C GLY A 102 -15.22 -9.11 -15.74
N THR A 103 -15.95 -8.52 -14.80
CA THR A 103 -15.46 -7.39 -13.99
C THR A 103 -14.35 -7.79 -13.02
N MET A 104 -14.33 -9.05 -12.59
CA MET A 104 -13.28 -9.59 -11.71
C MET A 104 -11.89 -9.52 -12.35
N TYR A 105 -11.78 -9.78 -13.66
CA TYR A 105 -10.49 -9.70 -14.36
C TYR A 105 -9.99 -8.27 -14.51
N ARG A 106 -10.90 -7.28 -14.58
CA ARG A 106 -10.54 -5.87 -14.50
C ARG A 106 -9.95 -5.52 -13.13
N ALA A 107 -10.53 -6.07 -12.05
CA ALA A 107 -9.97 -5.93 -10.72
C ALA A 107 -8.58 -6.55 -10.62
N PHE A 108 -8.35 -7.73 -11.16
CA PHE A 108 -7.04 -8.38 -11.15
C PHE A 108 -5.98 -7.58 -11.91
N ALA A 109 -6.32 -7.02 -13.07
CA ALA A 109 -5.43 -6.11 -13.79
C ALA A 109 -5.12 -4.85 -12.95
N ALA A 110 -6.13 -4.28 -12.29
CA ALA A 110 -5.99 -3.12 -11.41
C ALA A 110 -5.04 -3.41 -10.23
N PHE A 111 -5.19 -4.56 -9.56
CA PHE A 111 -4.28 -4.99 -8.51
C PHE A 111 -2.85 -5.16 -9.01
N CYS A 112 -2.67 -5.81 -10.15
CA CYS A 112 -1.36 -5.99 -10.77
C CYS A 112 -0.67 -4.64 -11.01
N ARG A 113 -1.37 -3.67 -11.59
CA ARG A 113 -0.85 -2.33 -11.87
C ARG A 113 -0.47 -1.57 -10.59
N ALA A 114 -1.30 -1.64 -9.56
CA ALA A 114 -1.00 -1.05 -8.26
C ALA A 114 0.22 -1.69 -7.59
N ASP A 115 0.39 -3.01 -7.73
CA ASP A 115 1.56 -3.72 -7.23
C ASP A 115 2.84 -3.30 -7.94
N VAL A 116 2.80 -3.13 -9.25
CA VAL A 116 3.95 -2.62 -10.04
C VAL A 116 4.37 -1.23 -9.52
N ALA A 117 3.42 -0.31 -9.36
CA ALA A 117 3.72 1.03 -8.84
C ALA A 117 4.28 0.99 -7.41
N ARG A 118 3.70 0.18 -6.53
CA ARG A 118 4.22 -0.01 -5.17
C ARG A 118 5.64 -0.56 -5.17
N ASP A 119 5.96 -1.53 -6.00
CA ASP A 119 7.28 -2.14 -6.05
C ASP A 119 8.34 -1.13 -6.51
N TYR A 120 8.00 -0.25 -7.46
CA TYR A 120 8.87 0.86 -7.84
C TYR A 120 9.02 1.88 -6.71
N SER A 121 7.94 2.30 -6.07
CA SER A 121 7.99 3.19 -4.91
C SER A 121 8.95 2.66 -3.83
N ARG A 122 8.87 1.38 -3.50
CA ARG A 122 9.76 0.74 -2.50
C ARG A 122 11.23 0.82 -2.86
N ARG A 123 11.61 0.77 -4.13
CA ARG A 123 13.01 0.88 -4.56
C ARG A 123 13.58 2.27 -4.32
N PHE A 124 12.75 3.31 -4.43
CA PHE A 124 13.16 4.71 -4.33
C PHE A 124 12.96 5.32 -2.93
N THR A 125 12.19 4.68 -2.06
CA THR A 125 11.93 5.13 -0.69
C THR A 125 12.73 4.39 0.37
N LYS A 126 13.33 3.23 0.04
CA LYS A 126 14.31 2.59 0.92
C LYS A 126 15.57 3.44 0.92
N GLY A 127 15.96 3.96 2.11
CA GLY A 127 17.23 4.63 2.29
C GLY A 127 18.41 3.74 1.88
N PRO A 128 19.63 4.30 1.68
CA PRO A 128 20.81 3.53 1.35
C PRO A 128 20.97 2.41 2.39
N LYS A 129 21.20 1.18 1.92
CA LYS A 129 21.54 0.06 2.80
C LYS A 129 22.87 0.42 3.47
N SER A 130 22.82 0.67 4.77
CA SER A 130 24.01 0.79 5.59
C SER A 130 24.72 -0.56 5.72
#